data_03a9f78477ad9e597af29dd586b152a2
#
_entry.id   03a9f78477ad9e597af29dd586b152a2
#
_cell.length_a   1.000
_cell.length_b   1.000
_cell.length_c   1.000
_cell.angle_alpha   90.00
_cell.angle_beta   90.00
_cell.angle_gamma   90.00
#
_symmetry.space_group_name_H-M   'P 1'
#
loop_
_entity.id
_entity.type
_entity.pdbx_description
1 polymer ?
#
loop_
_entity_poly.entity_id
_entity_poly.type
_entity_poly.pdbx_seq_one_letter_code
_entity_poly.pdbx_strand_id
1 'polypeptide(L)'
;MNADQTDLNQHGRSGDAMKPEIVDVTEQKRLNEARETGIPWKKWGPYLSERQWGTVREDYSENGDAWNYFTHDHARSRAYRWGEDGLGGLCDDKQRLCFALALWNERDPILKERLFGLTNSEANHGEDVKEYYFYLDSTPTHSYMKYLYKYPQREYPYRDLIETNRRRSREEFEYELLDTGIFNDDRYFDVFVEYAKESPEDVVIRISVHNRGPEAARLRVLPTLWFRNTWSWGDDDRKPSLREAGPGAIQATHHELGEYWLHCDGAPDLLFTENESNAQHLWGQPNASPHVKDAFHQYIVSGRSEAVNPAKTGTKAAAHYAIEVPGGGSKTVRLRLAAVETKDAFGGFEKTFKSRIADADEFYERIAPHSLNEDERRVHRQALAGLLWSKQFYYFDLEQWLREHKSHPLLESVRHDVRNT
;
A
#
# COMPACT_ATOMS: atom_id res chain seq x y z
N MET A 1 4.44 -37.59 -76.08
CA MET A 1 3.49 -36.49 -76.35
C MET A 1 3.57 -35.52 -75.18
N ASN A 2 4.04 -34.32 -75.49
CA ASN A 2 4.29 -33.23 -74.54
C ASN A 2 3.00 -32.72 -73.90
N ALA A 3 3.09 -32.41 -72.64
CA ALA A 3 2.24 -31.40 -72.03
C ALA A 3 3.00 -30.81 -70.84
N ASP A 4 3.46 -29.75 -71.06
CA ASP A 4 3.47 -28.39 -70.54
C ASP A 4 3.65 -28.27 -69.03
N GLN A 5 4.90 -27.91 -68.66
CA GLN A 5 5.25 -27.20 -67.45
C GLN A 5 4.93 -25.72 -67.66
N THR A 6 3.91 -25.25 -67.00
CA THR A 6 3.66 -23.80 -66.85
C THR A 6 4.10 -23.31 -65.49
N ASP A 7 5.01 -22.37 -65.54
CA ASP A 7 5.56 -21.54 -64.51
C ASP A 7 4.54 -21.08 -63.43
N LEU A 8 4.86 -21.37 -62.16
CA LEU A 8 4.37 -20.67 -60.99
C LEU A 8 5.57 -20.13 -60.19
N ASN A 9 6.26 -19.21 -60.83
CA ASN A 9 7.20 -18.34 -60.10
C ASN A 9 6.69 -16.93 -60.20
N GLN A 10 6.54 -16.32 -59.08
CA GLN A 10 6.47 -14.89 -58.75
C GLN A 10 5.20 -14.51 -57.97
N HIS A 11 5.31 -14.64 -56.64
CA HIS A 11 4.92 -13.59 -55.72
C HIS A 11 5.63 -13.87 -54.41
N GLY A 12 6.94 -13.67 -54.39
CA GLY A 12 7.70 -13.43 -53.17
C GLY A 12 7.32 -12.08 -52.60
N ARG A 13 6.28 -12.04 -51.79
CA ARG A 13 6.16 -10.97 -50.81
C ARG A 13 7.00 -11.42 -49.61
N SER A 14 8.23 -10.95 -49.55
CA SER A 14 8.99 -10.85 -48.33
C SER A 14 8.17 -10.00 -47.37
N GLY A 15 7.43 -10.69 -46.50
CA GLY A 15 6.96 -10.08 -45.30
C GLY A 15 8.19 -9.81 -44.44
N ASP A 16 8.83 -8.70 -44.62
CA ASP A 16 9.61 -8.07 -43.55
C ASP A 16 8.67 -7.91 -42.41
N ALA A 17 8.64 -8.89 -41.51
CA ALA A 17 8.12 -8.69 -40.18
C ALA A 17 8.96 -7.54 -39.63
N MET A 18 8.38 -6.32 -39.61
CA MET A 18 8.96 -5.19 -38.89
C MET A 18 9.35 -5.71 -37.53
N LYS A 19 10.66 -5.86 -37.29
CA LYS A 19 11.16 -6.02 -35.93
C LYS A 19 10.52 -4.91 -35.14
N PRO A 20 9.85 -5.21 -34.01
CA PRO A 20 9.27 -4.14 -33.21
C PRO A 20 10.39 -3.14 -32.96
N GLU A 21 10.24 -1.91 -33.44
CA GLU A 21 11.13 -0.82 -33.08
C GLU A 21 11.21 -0.82 -31.58
N ILE A 22 12.42 -0.95 -31.03
CA ILE A 22 12.64 -0.81 -29.60
C ILE A 22 12.11 0.57 -29.23
N VAL A 23 11.03 0.60 -28.47
CA VAL A 23 10.36 1.82 -28.10
C VAL A 23 11.32 2.64 -27.22
N ASP A 24 11.94 3.66 -27.79
CA ASP A 24 12.93 4.50 -27.10
C ASP A 24 12.26 5.61 -26.29
N VAL A 25 11.36 5.20 -25.40
CA VAL A 25 10.71 6.10 -24.44
C VAL A 25 11.45 6.14 -23.12
N THR A 26 11.27 7.20 -22.35
CA THR A 26 12.03 7.42 -21.12
C THR A 26 11.83 6.29 -20.09
N GLU A 27 10.63 5.75 -19.94
CA GLU A 27 10.36 4.63 -19.02
C GLU A 27 11.04 3.34 -19.48
N GLN A 28 11.15 3.09 -20.79
CA GLN A 28 11.89 1.95 -21.33
C GLN A 28 13.40 2.09 -21.07
N LYS A 29 13.95 3.31 -21.11
CA LYS A 29 15.36 3.57 -20.74
C LYS A 29 15.61 3.19 -19.28
N ARG A 30 14.72 3.56 -18.35
CA ARG A 30 14.81 3.16 -16.93
C ARG A 30 14.76 1.65 -16.75
N LEU A 31 13.91 0.95 -17.52
CA LEU A 31 13.87 -0.51 -17.50
C LEU A 31 15.19 -1.13 -17.98
N ASN A 32 15.78 -0.54 -19.02
CA ASN A 32 17.08 -0.98 -19.55
C ASN A 32 18.20 -0.68 -18.55
N GLU A 33 18.24 0.50 -17.96
CA GLU A 33 19.17 0.87 -16.88
C GLU A 33 19.09 -0.10 -15.71
N ALA A 34 17.86 -0.43 -15.26
CA ALA A 34 17.66 -1.39 -14.17
C ALA A 34 18.17 -2.80 -14.53
N ARG A 35 18.00 -3.23 -15.78
CA ARG A 35 18.40 -4.56 -16.25
C ARG A 35 19.88 -4.66 -16.58
N GLU A 36 20.44 -3.64 -17.23
CA GLU A 36 21.77 -3.71 -17.86
C GLU A 36 22.86 -3.12 -16.99
N THR A 37 22.54 -2.08 -16.22
CA THR A 37 23.51 -1.38 -15.36
C THR A 37 23.23 -1.52 -13.86
N GLY A 38 22.13 -2.19 -13.49
CA GLY A 38 21.79 -2.44 -12.09
C GLY A 38 21.31 -1.18 -11.33
N ILE A 39 20.96 -0.08 -12.03
CA ILE A 39 20.39 1.11 -11.38
C ILE A 39 19.06 0.72 -10.71
N PRO A 40 18.86 0.95 -9.39
CA PRO A 40 17.78 0.33 -8.63
C PRO A 40 16.43 1.05 -8.80
N TRP A 41 16.01 1.34 -10.04
CA TRP A 41 14.73 2.00 -10.30
C TRP A 41 13.53 1.30 -9.68
N LYS A 42 13.60 -0.01 -9.48
CA LYS A 42 12.51 -0.81 -8.89
C LYS A 42 12.63 -1.01 -7.38
N LYS A 43 13.64 -0.43 -6.71
CA LYS A 43 13.83 -0.58 -5.27
C LYS A 43 12.60 -0.10 -4.48
N TRP A 44 12.11 1.09 -4.76
CA TRP A 44 10.88 1.61 -4.16
C TRP A 44 9.68 1.31 -5.07
N GLY A 45 8.64 0.71 -4.51
CA GLY A 45 7.46 0.35 -5.28
C GLY A 45 6.28 -0.05 -4.40
N PRO A 46 5.16 -0.44 -5.00
CA PRO A 46 3.93 -0.78 -4.28
C PRO A 46 3.97 -2.24 -3.77
N TYR A 47 5.05 -2.65 -3.14
CA TYR A 47 5.22 -4.01 -2.62
C TYR A 47 4.49 -4.23 -1.29
N LEU A 48 3.78 -3.21 -0.82
CA LEU A 48 2.95 -3.16 0.36
C LEU A 48 1.48 -3.14 -0.10
N SER A 49 0.83 -4.30 -0.14
CA SER A 49 -0.56 -4.43 -0.58
C SER A 49 -1.53 -4.12 0.56
N GLU A 50 -2.58 -3.38 0.27
CA GLU A 50 -3.64 -3.07 1.23
C GLU A 50 -4.36 -4.30 1.78
N ARG A 51 -4.30 -5.42 1.05
CA ARG A 51 -4.97 -6.69 1.41
C ARG A 51 -4.03 -7.72 2.02
N GLN A 52 -2.77 -7.38 2.26
CA GLN A 52 -1.75 -8.34 2.69
C GLN A 52 -2.03 -8.93 4.09
N TRP A 53 -2.79 -8.23 4.93
CA TRP A 53 -3.22 -8.72 6.23
C TRP A 53 -4.05 -10.03 6.15
N GLY A 54 -4.80 -10.25 5.07
CA GLY A 54 -5.48 -11.52 4.82
C GLY A 54 -4.49 -12.67 4.60
N THR A 55 -3.43 -12.42 3.82
CA THR A 55 -2.33 -13.39 3.62
C THR A 55 -1.59 -13.70 4.93
N VAL A 56 -1.36 -12.68 5.76
CA VAL A 56 -0.76 -12.85 7.09
C VAL A 56 -1.63 -13.73 7.98
N ARG A 57 -2.94 -13.53 7.99
CA ARG A 57 -3.86 -14.41 8.72
C ARG A 57 -3.75 -15.85 8.27
N GLU A 58 -3.65 -16.07 6.97
CA GLU A 58 -3.50 -17.41 6.41
C GLU A 58 -2.22 -18.08 6.88
N ASP A 59 -1.10 -17.38 6.83
CA ASP A 59 0.20 -17.93 7.23
C ASP A 59 0.33 -18.12 8.74
N TYR A 60 -0.21 -17.19 9.55
CA TYR A 60 -0.03 -17.18 11.00
C TYR A 60 -1.09 -18.00 11.76
N SER A 61 -2.10 -18.54 11.08
CA SER A 61 -3.10 -19.37 11.75
C SER A 61 -2.50 -20.72 12.15
N GLU A 62 -2.51 -21.03 13.45
CA GLU A 62 -1.90 -22.23 14.01
C GLU A 62 -2.52 -23.53 13.49
N ASN A 63 -3.83 -23.52 13.27
CA ASN A 63 -4.63 -24.68 12.84
C ASN A 63 -5.09 -24.60 11.38
N GLY A 64 -4.62 -23.61 10.61
CA GLY A 64 -5.05 -23.38 9.23
C GLY A 64 -6.40 -22.70 9.06
N ASP A 65 -7.10 -22.33 10.15
CA ASP A 65 -8.35 -21.57 10.11
C ASP A 65 -8.08 -20.06 9.88
N ALA A 66 -7.52 -19.75 8.72
CA ALA A 66 -7.12 -18.40 8.34
C ALA A 66 -8.26 -17.39 8.41
N TRP A 67 -9.45 -17.82 8.02
CA TRP A 67 -10.61 -16.94 7.91
C TRP A 67 -11.14 -16.43 9.25
N ASN A 68 -10.88 -17.15 10.34
CA ASN A 68 -11.30 -16.77 11.70
C ASN A 68 -10.13 -16.42 12.62
N TYR A 69 -8.88 -16.41 12.10
CA TYR A 69 -7.69 -16.31 12.94
C TYR A 69 -7.66 -15.04 13.80
N PHE A 70 -7.92 -13.87 13.21
CA PHE A 70 -8.16 -12.61 13.93
C PHE A 70 -9.03 -11.66 13.11
N THR A 71 -9.76 -10.80 13.82
CA THR A 71 -10.69 -9.84 13.24
C THR A 71 -9.96 -8.64 12.64
N HIS A 72 -10.65 -7.85 11.83
CA HIS A 72 -10.17 -6.56 11.36
C HIS A 72 -9.78 -5.62 12.51
N ASP A 73 -10.51 -5.67 13.64
CA ASP A 73 -10.18 -4.89 14.85
C ASP A 73 -8.80 -5.27 15.41
N HIS A 74 -8.50 -6.56 15.50
CA HIS A 74 -7.21 -7.04 16.00
C HIS A 74 -6.04 -6.70 15.08
N ALA A 75 -6.28 -6.59 13.76
CA ALA A 75 -5.24 -6.34 12.76
C ALA A 75 -4.47 -5.04 13.01
N ARG A 76 -5.14 -3.98 13.52
CA ARG A 76 -4.46 -2.71 13.84
C ARG A 76 -3.50 -2.79 15.01
N SER A 77 -3.72 -3.72 15.94
CA SER A 77 -2.93 -3.89 17.17
C SER A 77 -1.83 -4.94 17.05
N ARG A 78 -1.85 -5.75 15.98
CA ARG A 78 -0.88 -6.82 15.74
C ARG A 78 0.20 -6.38 14.79
N ALA A 79 1.47 -6.48 15.17
CA ALA A 79 2.60 -6.35 14.27
C ALA A 79 2.82 -7.66 13.51
N TYR A 80 3.25 -7.56 12.25
CA TYR A 80 3.49 -8.69 11.38
C TYR A 80 4.98 -8.91 11.18
N ARG A 81 5.39 -10.17 11.14
CA ARG A 81 6.75 -10.60 10.87
C ARG A 81 7.12 -10.38 9.39
N TRP A 82 6.16 -10.58 8.52
CA TRP A 82 6.21 -10.26 7.12
C TRP A 82 4.81 -9.87 6.65
N GLY A 83 4.71 -9.13 5.56
CA GLY A 83 3.42 -8.69 5.07
C GLY A 83 2.81 -7.60 5.95
N GLU A 84 3.09 -6.36 5.65
CA GLU A 84 2.41 -5.21 6.25
C GLU A 84 1.38 -4.68 5.27
N ASP A 85 0.33 -4.08 5.80
CA ASP A 85 -0.76 -3.45 5.05
C ASP A 85 -0.73 -1.92 5.20
N GLY A 86 -1.46 -1.23 4.33
CA GLY A 86 -1.60 0.23 4.39
C GLY A 86 -2.37 0.79 3.19
N LEU A 87 -2.87 2.03 3.27
CA LEU A 87 -3.57 2.68 2.16
C LEU A 87 -2.57 3.36 1.22
N GLY A 88 -2.62 2.97 -0.06
CA GLY A 88 -1.73 3.51 -1.07
C GLY A 88 -0.25 3.27 -0.77
N GLY A 89 0.11 2.09 -0.25
CA GLY A 89 1.42 1.79 0.30
C GLY A 89 2.57 1.82 -0.69
N LEU A 90 3.75 2.23 -0.20
CA LEU A 90 5.04 2.22 -0.87
C LEU A 90 6.08 1.65 0.08
N CYS A 91 6.95 0.75 -0.37
CA CYS A 91 8.11 0.29 0.42
C CYS A 91 9.31 -0.04 -0.46
N ASP A 92 10.46 -0.31 0.16
CA ASP A 92 11.58 -0.91 -0.55
C ASP A 92 11.28 -2.37 -0.95
N ASP A 93 12.04 -2.91 -1.90
CA ASP A 93 11.86 -4.24 -2.50
C ASP A 93 12.05 -5.42 -1.52
N LYS A 94 12.47 -5.14 -0.30
CA LYS A 94 12.58 -6.07 0.83
C LYS A 94 11.58 -5.79 1.94
N GLN A 95 10.69 -4.82 1.73
CA GLN A 95 9.70 -4.41 2.72
C GLN A 95 10.31 -4.09 4.11
N ARG A 96 11.46 -3.42 4.12
CA ARG A 96 12.10 -3.01 5.37
C ARG A 96 11.50 -1.72 5.91
N LEU A 97 11.46 -0.68 5.07
CA LEU A 97 10.88 0.63 5.38
C LEU A 97 9.62 0.83 4.54
N CYS A 98 8.51 0.98 5.21
CA CYS A 98 7.17 1.07 4.64
C CYS A 98 6.60 2.48 4.83
N PHE A 99 5.90 2.96 3.83
CA PHE A 99 5.13 4.19 3.86
C PHE A 99 3.70 3.92 3.40
N ALA A 100 2.72 4.44 4.12
CA ALA A 100 1.32 4.42 3.69
C ALA A 100 0.54 5.58 4.35
N LEU A 101 -0.72 5.70 3.97
CA LEU A 101 -1.62 6.73 4.49
C LEU A 101 -2.52 6.15 5.57
N ALA A 102 -2.74 6.92 6.65
CA ALA A 102 -3.85 6.73 7.56
C ALA A 102 -4.74 7.97 7.56
N LEU A 103 -6.05 7.78 7.77
CA LEU A 103 -7.07 8.83 7.70
C LEU A 103 -8.04 8.73 8.87
N TRP A 104 -8.58 9.88 9.29
CA TRP A 104 -9.71 9.91 10.22
C TRP A 104 -10.64 11.10 9.96
N ASN A 105 -11.90 10.80 9.72
CA ASN A 105 -12.95 11.77 9.41
C ASN A 105 -13.60 12.40 10.67
N GLU A 106 -13.02 12.22 11.86
CA GLU A 106 -13.52 12.66 13.17
C GLU A 106 -14.89 12.04 13.56
N ARG A 107 -15.32 10.99 12.88
CA ARG A 107 -16.59 10.28 13.13
C ARG A 107 -16.43 8.76 13.19
N ASP A 108 -15.44 8.20 12.53
CA ASP A 108 -15.17 6.79 12.58
C ASP A 108 -14.75 6.34 13.99
N PRO A 109 -15.18 5.15 14.43
CA PRO A 109 -14.73 4.57 15.69
C PRO A 109 -13.28 4.09 15.64
N ILE A 110 -12.68 3.99 14.45
CA ILE A 110 -11.28 3.56 14.25
C ILE A 110 -10.53 4.48 13.31
N LEU A 111 -9.20 4.57 13.50
CA LEU A 111 -8.31 5.17 12.54
C LEU A 111 -8.26 4.29 11.28
N LYS A 112 -8.56 4.87 10.11
CA LYS A 112 -8.52 4.20 8.83
C LYS A 112 -7.07 4.09 8.33
N GLU A 113 -6.44 2.97 8.54
CA GLU A 113 -5.06 2.68 8.12
C GLU A 113 -4.93 1.38 7.30
N ARG A 114 -6.03 0.69 7.05
CA ARG A 114 -6.16 -0.49 6.17
C ARG A 114 -7.55 -0.60 5.60
N LEU A 115 -7.71 -1.43 4.57
CA LEU A 115 -9.02 -1.75 4.03
C LEU A 115 -9.82 -2.61 5.02
N PHE A 116 -11.12 -2.39 5.07
CA PHE A 116 -12.04 -3.23 5.84
C PHE A 116 -12.47 -4.43 5.00
N GLY A 117 -12.18 -5.63 5.49
CA GLY A 117 -12.61 -6.89 4.89
C GLY A 117 -13.51 -7.65 5.85
N LEU A 118 -14.56 -8.28 5.32
CA LEU A 118 -15.37 -9.25 6.04
C LEU A 118 -14.77 -10.65 5.93
N THR A 119 -14.80 -11.39 7.01
CA THR A 119 -14.29 -12.75 7.08
C THR A 119 -15.39 -13.75 7.28
N ASN A 120 -15.06 -15.05 7.27
CA ASN A 120 -15.98 -16.17 7.36
C ASN A 120 -17.04 -16.03 8.47
N SER A 121 -16.66 -15.57 9.66
CA SER A 121 -17.57 -15.33 10.78
C SER A 121 -18.36 -14.02 10.71
N GLU A 122 -17.96 -13.13 9.82
CA GLU A 122 -18.53 -11.78 9.65
C GLU A 122 -19.25 -11.61 8.31
N ALA A 123 -19.09 -12.54 7.35
CA ALA A 123 -19.60 -12.48 5.99
C ALA A 123 -20.43 -13.72 5.60
N ASN A 124 -21.08 -13.70 4.43
CA ASN A 124 -21.80 -14.85 3.87
C ASN A 124 -21.02 -15.56 2.75
N HIS A 125 -19.97 -14.97 2.19
CA HIS A 125 -19.21 -15.48 1.04
C HIS A 125 -17.70 -15.68 1.28
N GLY A 126 -17.19 -15.60 2.48
CA GLY A 126 -15.77 -15.68 2.79
C GLY A 126 -15.15 -14.30 3.01
N GLU A 127 -13.89 -14.09 2.58
CA GLU A 127 -13.25 -12.78 2.73
C GLU A 127 -13.53 -11.87 1.53
N ASP A 128 -14.07 -10.68 1.80
CA ASP A 128 -14.30 -9.65 0.81
C ASP A 128 -13.98 -8.25 1.37
N VAL A 129 -13.37 -7.40 0.55
CA VAL A 129 -13.00 -6.03 0.92
C VAL A 129 -14.17 -5.09 0.66
N LYS A 130 -14.65 -4.43 1.73
CA LYS A 130 -15.79 -3.51 1.71
C LYS A 130 -15.35 -2.04 1.59
N GLU A 131 -14.36 -1.75 0.75
CA GLU A 131 -13.81 -0.42 0.56
C GLU A 131 -13.80 -0.03 -0.91
N TYR A 132 -13.87 1.28 -1.18
CA TYR A 132 -13.76 1.81 -2.54
C TYR A 132 -12.41 2.47 -2.75
N TYR A 133 -11.53 1.77 -3.44
CA TYR A 133 -10.20 2.22 -3.82
C TYR A 133 -9.87 1.83 -5.25
N PHE A 134 -8.95 2.56 -5.88
CA PHE A 134 -8.63 2.37 -7.29
C PHE A 134 -7.14 2.60 -7.54
N TYR A 135 -6.52 1.69 -8.22
CA TYR A 135 -5.19 1.85 -8.81
C TYR A 135 -5.34 2.57 -10.15
N LEU A 136 -5.01 3.84 -10.20
CA LEU A 136 -5.28 4.66 -11.39
C LEU A 136 -4.12 4.66 -12.36
N ASP A 137 -2.89 4.59 -11.87
CA ASP A 137 -1.68 4.63 -12.69
C ASP A 137 -0.48 3.99 -11.99
N SER A 138 0.40 3.35 -12.75
CA SER A 138 1.74 2.94 -12.33
C SER A 138 2.60 2.61 -13.53
N THR A 139 3.83 3.12 -13.58
CA THR A 139 4.81 2.71 -14.60
C THR A 139 5.55 1.44 -14.15
N PRO A 140 6.15 0.68 -15.10
CA PRO A 140 6.85 -0.57 -14.78
C PRO A 140 8.04 -0.43 -13.81
N THR A 141 8.70 0.74 -13.75
CA THR A 141 9.74 1.03 -12.77
C THR A 141 9.22 1.73 -11.52
N HIS A 142 7.89 1.94 -11.43
CA HIS A 142 7.27 2.71 -10.37
C HIS A 142 7.83 4.14 -10.27
N SER A 143 8.27 4.69 -11.40
CA SER A 143 8.72 6.09 -11.48
C SER A 143 7.58 7.09 -11.32
N TYR A 144 6.36 6.67 -11.67
CA TYR A 144 5.11 7.35 -11.36
C TYR A 144 4.06 6.33 -10.93
N MET A 145 3.31 6.67 -9.88
CA MET A 145 2.18 5.86 -9.39
C MET A 145 1.05 6.76 -8.90
N LYS A 146 -0.19 6.33 -9.07
CA LYS A 146 -1.38 7.06 -8.62
C LYS A 146 -2.44 6.11 -8.09
N TYR A 147 -2.94 6.41 -6.89
CA TYR A 147 -3.94 5.70 -6.13
C TYR A 147 -5.08 6.62 -5.75
N LEU A 148 -6.30 6.10 -5.68
CA LEU A 148 -7.49 6.80 -5.18
C LEU A 148 -8.17 5.96 -4.12
N TYR A 149 -8.49 6.58 -2.99
CA TYR A 149 -9.37 6.05 -1.97
C TYR A 149 -10.58 6.96 -1.77
N LYS A 150 -11.78 6.38 -1.72
CA LYS A 150 -13.03 7.11 -1.44
C LYS A 150 -13.39 6.95 0.03
N TYR A 151 -13.26 8.04 0.82
CA TYR A 151 -13.48 8.01 2.25
C TYR A 151 -14.75 8.76 2.64
N PRO A 152 -15.75 8.09 3.26
CA PRO A 152 -16.96 8.75 3.70
C PRO A 152 -16.72 9.85 4.76
N GLN A 153 -17.59 10.84 4.79
CA GLN A 153 -17.60 11.91 5.83
C GLN A 153 -18.45 11.55 7.04
N ARG A 154 -19.19 10.44 7.00
CA ARG A 154 -19.97 9.87 8.11
C ARG A 154 -19.18 8.74 8.77
N GLU A 155 -19.69 8.29 9.93
CA GLU A 155 -19.21 7.06 10.55
C GLU A 155 -19.25 5.91 9.55
N TYR A 156 -18.15 5.16 9.44
CA TYR A 156 -18.08 4.03 8.52
C TYR A 156 -18.98 2.89 9.02
N PRO A 157 -19.81 2.28 8.17
CA PRO A 157 -20.87 1.36 8.61
C PRO A 157 -20.38 -0.06 8.90
N TYR A 158 -19.31 -0.23 9.70
CA TYR A 158 -18.71 -1.53 10.04
C TYR A 158 -19.73 -2.53 10.60
N ARG A 159 -20.51 -2.08 11.60
CA ARG A 159 -21.48 -2.95 12.25
C ARG A 159 -22.60 -3.36 11.31
N ASP A 160 -23.12 -2.45 10.52
CA ASP A 160 -24.20 -2.74 9.55
C ASP A 160 -23.76 -3.75 8.51
N LEU A 161 -22.55 -3.59 7.95
CA LEU A 161 -21.96 -4.54 7.02
C LEU A 161 -21.82 -5.93 7.64
N ILE A 162 -21.23 -6.03 8.83
CA ILE A 162 -21.03 -7.30 9.53
C ILE A 162 -22.36 -7.96 9.89
N GLU A 163 -23.29 -7.25 10.54
CA GLU A 163 -24.54 -7.82 11.02
C GLU A 163 -25.47 -8.22 9.86
N THR A 164 -25.48 -7.46 8.77
CA THR A 164 -26.30 -7.76 7.62
C THR A 164 -25.77 -8.99 6.87
N ASN A 165 -24.47 -9.03 6.56
CA ASN A 165 -23.90 -10.17 5.85
C ASN A 165 -23.94 -11.46 6.67
N ARG A 166 -23.71 -11.39 7.99
CA ARG A 166 -23.82 -12.55 8.87
C ARG A 166 -25.23 -13.18 8.88
N ARG A 167 -26.28 -12.38 8.65
CA ARG A 167 -27.68 -12.86 8.59
C ARG A 167 -28.06 -13.42 7.23
N ARG A 168 -27.33 -13.07 6.17
CA ARG A 168 -27.59 -13.55 4.81
C ARG A 168 -27.08 -14.98 4.61
N SER A 169 -27.80 -15.75 3.84
CA SER A 169 -27.36 -17.07 3.39
C SER A 169 -26.31 -16.95 2.28
N ARG A 170 -25.62 -18.03 1.97
CA ARG A 170 -24.66 -18.07 0.84
C ARG A 170 -25.32 -17.96 -0.53
N GLU A 171 -26.64 -18.08 -0.63
CA GLU A 171 -27.41 -17.92 -1.86
C GLU A 171 -27.83 -16.46 -2.11
N GLU A 172 -27.73 -15.61 -1.10
CA GLU A 172 -28.04 -14.19 -1.20
C GLU A 172 -26.80 -13.40 -1.59
N PHE A 173 -26.98 -12.35 -2.40
CA PHE A 173 -25.89 -11.42 -2.72
C PHE A 173 -25.31 -10.80 -1.45
N GLU A 174 -24.02 -10.55 -1.46
CA GLU A 174 -23.35 -9.87 -0.37
C GLU A 174 -23.87 -8.44 -0.24
N TYR A 175 -23.97 -7.95 1.01
CA TYR A 175 -24.35 -6.58 1.30
C TYR A 175 -23.11 -5.69 1.19
N GLU A 176 -23.13 -4.84 0.17
CA GLU A 176 -21.98 -4.02 -0.19
C GLU A 176 -22.01 -2.63 0.48
N LEU A 177 -20.86 -1.96 0.48
CA LEU A 177 -20.76 -0.62 1.03
C LEU A 177 -21.73 0.37 0.36
N LEU A 178 -22.00 0.24 -0.94
CA LEU A 178 -22.97 1.07 -1.65
C LEU A 178 -24.39 0.87 -1.16
N ASP A 179 -24.74 -0.36 -0.76
CA ASP A 179 -26.09 -0.68 -0.26
C ASP A 179 -26.42 0.04 1.04
N THR A 180 -25.39 0.44 1.81
CA THR A 180 -25.55 1.21 3.05
C THR A 180 -25.97 2.66 2.80
N GLY A 181 -25.86 3.16 1.58
CA GLY A 181 -26.09 4.56 1.24
C GLY A 181 -25.06 5.54 1.84
N ILE A 182 -23.89 5.05 2.25
CA ILE A 182 -22.87 5.87 2.94
C ILE A 182 -22.33 7.02 2.07
N PHE A 183 -22.37 6.88 0.74
CA PHE A 183 -21.95 7.88 -0.23
C PHE A 183 -23.06 8.79 -0.72
N ASN A 184 -24.30 8.64 -0.21
CA ASN A 184 -25.41 9.49 -0.61
C ASN A 184 -25.10 10.97 -0.30
N ASP A 185 -25.67 11.87 -1.10
CA ASP A 185 -25.47 13.32 -1.05
C ASP A 185 -24.02 13.75 -1.28
N ASP A 186 -23.20 12.93 -1.96
CA ASP A 186 -21.76 13.16 -2.27
C ASP A 186 -20.89 13.47 -1.02
N ARG A 187 -21.33 13.06 0.18
CA ARG A 187 -20.63 13.33 1.44
C ARG A 187 -19.46 12.38 1.66
N TYR A 188 -18.44 12.54 0.81
CA TYR A 188 -17.19 11.78 0.89
C TYR A 188 -16.00 12.60 0.39
N PHE A 189 -14.80 12.11 0.67
CA PHE A 189 -13.56 12.62 0.13
C PHE A 189 -13.04 11.67 -0.95
N ASP A 190 -12.58 12.22 -2.08
CA ASP A 190 -11.63 11.54 -2.94
C ASP A 190 -10.21 11.88 -2.45
N VAL A 191 -9.49 10.87 -2.00
CA VAL A 191 -8.12 11.00 -1.52
C VAL A 191 -7.18 10.37 -2.53
N PHE A 192 -6.47 11.21 -3.28
CA PHE A 192 -5.45 10.76 -4.22
C PHE A 192 -4.09 10.69 -3.52
N VAL A 193 -3.37 9.59 -3.72
CA VAL A 193 -1.97 9.46 -3.34
C VAL A 193 -1.15 9.25 -4.60
N GLU A 194 -0.20 10.13 -4.84
CA GLU A 194 0.66 10.10 -6.02
C GLU A 194 2.13 10.07 -5.60
N TYR A 195 2.90 9.25 -6.29
CA TYR A 195 4.34 9.10 -6.12
C TYR A 195 5.05 9.42 -7.43
N ALA A 196 6.11 10.22 -7.35
CA ALA A 196 6.96 10.51 -8.49
C ALA A 196 8.43 10.45 -8.08
N LYS A 197 9.24 9.63 -8.75
CA LYS A 197 10.66 9.50 -8.44
C LYS A 197 11.48 10.59 -9.11
N GLU A 198 12.18 11.38 -8.34
CA GLU A 198 13.24 12.25 -8.86
C GLU A 198 14.45 11.40 -9.28
N SER A 199 14.81 10.41 -8.45
CA SER A 199 15.81 9.39 -8.69
C SER A 199 15.38 8.05 -8.10
N PRO A 200 16.11 6.94 -8.28
CA PRO A 200 15.80 5.66 -7.67
C PRO A 200 15.61 5.69 -6.16
N GLU A 201 16.31 6.57 -5.46
CA GLU A 201 16.36 6.70 -3.99
C GLU A 201 15.70 7.99 -3.47
N ASP A 202 14.90 8.65 -4.32
CA ASP A 202 14.29 9.94 -4.02
C ASP A 202 12.90 10.01 -4.62
N VAL A 203 11.89 10.04 -3.76
CA VAL A 203 10.46 9.97 -4.10
C VAL A 203 9.73 11.16 -3.53
N VAL A 204 9.12 11.97 -4.39
CA VAL A 204 8.17 13.01 -3.98
C VAL A 204 6.77 12.43 -3.93
N ILE A 205 6.01 12.80 -2.91
CA ILE A 205 4.70 12.25 -2.57
C ILE A 205 3.69 13.39 -2.49
N ARG A 206 2.57 13.25 -3.21
CA ARG A 206 1.47 14.21 -3.20
C ARG A 206 0.19 13.53 -2.74
N ILE A 207 -0.41 14.04 -1.66
CA ILE A 207 -1.70 13.58 -1.16
C ILE A 207 -2.70 14.71 -1.40
N SER A 208 -3.67 14.50 -2.29
CA SER A 208 -4.68 15.49 -2.64
C SER A 208 -6.05 15.02 -2.15
N VAL A 209 -6.66 15.78 -1.24
CA VAL A 209 -7.98 15.51 -0.67
C VAL A 209 -8.99 16.44 -1.33
N HIS A 210 -9.96 15.87 -2.03
CA HIS A 210 -11.08 16.57 -2.64
C HIS A 210 -12.35 16.29 -1.84
N ASN A 211 -12.99 17.30 -1.32
CA ASN A 211 -14.28 17.19 -0.68
C ASN A 211 -15.39 17.23 -1.74
N ARG A 212 -16.10 16.12 -1.91
CA ARG A 212 -17.21 16.01 -2.88
C ARG A 212 -18.52 16.57 -2.30
N GLY A 213 -18.62 16.64 -0.96
CA GLY A 213 -19.78 17.18 -0.28
C GLY A 213 -19.95 18.68 -0.42
N PRO A 214 -21.15 19.19 -0.17
CA PRO A 214 -21.48 20.62 -0.34
C PRO A 214 -20.93 21.52 0.78
N GLU A 215 -20.64 20.98 1.97
CA GLU A 215 -20.13 21.77 3.10
C GLU A 215 -18.64 21.48 3.36
N ALA A 216 -17.98 22.39 4.07
CA ALA A 216 -16.65 22.16 4.58
C ALA A 216 -16.62 20.95 5.53
N ALA A 217 -15.61 20.12 5.41
CA ALA A 217 -15.45 18.92 6.23
C ALA A 217 -14.01 18.76 6.71
N ARG A 218 -13.85 18.25 7.94
CA ARG A 218 -12.56 18.02 8.56
C ARG A 218 -12.05 16.63 8.26
N LEU A 219 -10.74 16.53 8.10
CA LEU A 219 -10.04 15.26 7.91
C LEU A 219 -8.68 15.32 8.62
N ARG A 220 -8.35 14.26 9.35
CA ARG A 220 -6.99 14.00 9.81
C ARG A 220 -6.29 13.16 8.76
N VAL A 221 -5.14 13.64 8.30
CA VAL A 221 -4.30 12.98 7.29
C VAL A 221 -2.99 12.63 7.96
N LEU A 222 -2.67 11.34 8.03
CA LEU A 222 -1.49 10.82 8.71
C LEU A 222 -0.62 10.01 7.73
N PRO A 223 0.24 10.66 6.93
CA PRO A 223 1.31 9.96 6.24
C PRO A 223 2.18 9.25 7.27
N THR A 224 2.28 7.94 7.16
CA THR A 224 2.90 7.07 8.17
C THR A 224 4.09 6.35 7.57
N LEU A 225 5.21 6.36 8.29
CA LEU A 225 6.44 5.66 7.97
C LEU A 225 6.73 4.66 9.09
N TRP A 226 7.09 3.42 8.74
CA TRP A 226 7.43 2.41 9.75
C TRP A 226 8.39 1.37 9.20
N PHE A 227 9.12 0.74 10.11
CA PHE A 227 9.89 -0.46 9.81
C PHE A 227 9.04 -1.71 10.03
N ARG A 228 9.03 -2.64 9.07
CA ARG A 228 8.46 -3.96 9.27
C ARG A 228 9.19 -4.64 10.44
N ASN A 229 8.43 -5.16 11.37
CA ASN A 229 9.00 -5.77 12.56
C ASN A 229 9.69 -7.10 12.21
N THR A 230 10.99 -7.19 12.47
CA THR A 230 11.81 -8.39 12.34
C THR A 230 12.53 -8.74 13.64
N TRP A 231 12.54 -7.81 14.61
CA TRP A 231 13.30 -7.94 15.87
C TRP A 231 12.53 -8.63 16.99
N SER A 232 11.20 -8.66 16.95
CA SER A 232 10.41 -9.26 18.04
C SER A 232 10.42 -10.79 18.05
N TRP A 233 10.89 -11.44 17.00
CA TRP A 233 10.91 -12.91 16.85
C TRP A 233 12.31 -13.50 16.85
N GLY A 234 13.35 -12.69 17.07
CA GLY A 234 14.72 -13.15 17.13
C GLY A 234 15.37 -13.44 15.77
N ASP A 235 14.72 -13.00 14.68
CA ASP A 235 15.28 -13.16 13.32
C ASP A 235 16.45 -12.17 13.08
N ASP A 236 16.36 -10.98 13.66
CA ASP A 236 17.41 -9.96 13.63
C ASP A 236 17.29 -9.06 14.86
N ASP A 237 18.27 -9.10 15.77
CA ASP A 237 18.26 -8.31 17.00
C ASP A 237 18.57 -6.82 16.78
N ARG A 238 18.95 -6.43 15.57
CA ARG A 238 19.32 -5.05 15.21
C ARG A 238 18.07 -4.22 14.92
N LYS A 239 17.46 -3.71 15.99
CA LYS A 239 16.26 -2.88 15.91
C LYS A 239 16.55 -1.56 15.17
N PRO A 240 15.84 -1.24 14.07
CA PRO A 240 15.97 0.04 13.36
C PRO A 240 15.34 1.18 14.17
N SER A 241 15.52 2.41 13.72
CA SER A 241 14.98 3.57 14.43
C SER A 241 14.45 4.67 13.51
N LEU A 242 13.38 5.30 13.94
CA LEU A 242 12.87 6.58 13.45
C LEU A 242 13.04 7.63 14.53
N ARG A 243 13.43 8.84 14.16
CA ARG A 243 13.53 9.98 15.08
C ARG A 243 13.15 11.29 14.40
N GLU A 244 12.71 12.25 15.19
CA GLU A 244 12.54 13.62 14.70
C GLU A 244 13.92 14.20 14.35
N ALA A 245 14.05 14.75 13.14
CA ALA A 245 15.28 15.35 12.62
C ALA A 245 15.13 16.86 12.37
N GLY A 246 14.15 17.48 13.03
CA GLY A 246 13.80 18.88 12.90
C GLY A 246 12.31 19.06 12.55
N PRO A 247 11.83 20.29 12.46
CA PRO A 247 10.42 20.57 12.18
C PRO A 247 9.96 19.91 10.89
N GLY A 248 8.99 18.97 10.99
CA GLY A 248 8.43 18.24 9.85
C GLY A 248 9.40 17.26 9.17
N ALA A 249 10.49 16.84 9.83
CA ALA A 249 11.44 15.89 9.28
C ALA A 249 11.60 14.65 10.18
N ILE A 250 11.50 13.47 9.59
CA ILE A 250 11.71 12.17 10.23
C ILE A 250 12.94 11.53 9.59
N GLN A 251 13.96 11.19 10.39
CA GLN A 251 15.08 10.37 9.96
C GLN A 251 14.81 8.90 10.28
N ALA A 252 15.03 8.05 9.30
CA ALA A 252 14.96 6.59 9.39
C ALA A 252 16.37 6.01 9.28
N THR A 253 16.74 5.12 10.20
CA THR A 253 18.05 4.46 10.20
C THR A 253 17.87 2.94 10.28
N HIS A 254 18.42 2.22 9.31
CA HIS A 254 18.40 0.76 9.24
C HIS A 254 19.78 0.23 8.81
N HIS A 255 20.26 -0.83 9.44
CA HIS A 255 21.61 -1.35 9.22
C HIS A 255 21.91 -1.83 7.78
N GLU A 256 20.90 -2.29 7.02
CA GLU A 256 21.09 -2.69 5.61
C GLU A 256 20.59 -1.64 4.63
N LEU A 257 19.49 -0.93 4.97
CA LEU A 257 18.89 0.06 4.07
C LEU A 257 19.67 1.38 4.10
N GLY A 258 20.39 1.66 5.19
CA GLY A 258 21.04 2.93 5.41
C GLY A 258 20.11 3.98 6.04
N GLU A 259 20.32 5.23 5.69
CA GLU A 259 19.56 6.36 6.21
C GLU A 259 18.61 6.93 5.16
N TYR A 260 17.41 7.30 5.60
CA TYR A 260 16.40 8.00 4.81
C TYR A 260 15.80 9.14 5.61
N TRP A 261 15.29 10.13 4.90
CA TRP A 261 14.59 11.28 5.48
C TRP A 261 13.21 11.40 4.83
N LEU A 262 12.17 11.47 5.66
CA LEU A 262 10.84 11.89 5.24
C LEU A 262 10.63 13.34 5.62
N HIS A 263 10.59 14.21 4.64
CA HIS A 263 10.25 15.63 4.80
C HIS A 263 8.77 15.86 4.60
N CYS A 264 8.14 16.60 5.51
CA CYS A 264 6.72 16.89 5.56
C CYS A 264 6.50 18.40 5.45
N ASP A 265 5.85 18.85 4.39
CA ASP A 265 5.58 20.28 4.14
C ASP A 265 4.65 20.87 5.22
N GLY A 266 4.91 22.14 5.60
CA GLY A 266 4.13 22.84 6.64
C GLY A 266 4.48 22.45 8.07
N ALA A 267 5.53 21.65 8.30
CA ALA A 267 6.02 21.24 9.61
C ALA A 267 4.91 20.76 10.58
N PRO A 268 4.14 19.72 10.24
CA PRO A 268 3.09 19.18 11.07
C PRO A 268 3.64 18.57 12.38
N ASP A 269 2.76 18.31 13.35
CA ASP A 269 3.11 17.52 14.52
C ASP A 269 3.55 16.12 14.09
N LEU A 270 4.67 15.64 14.65
CA LEU A 270 5.18 14.30 14.41
C LEU A 270 4.86 13.39 15.59
N LEU A 271 4.23 12.26 15.31
CA LEU A 271 3.86 11.22 16.27
C LEU A 271 4.79 10.03 16.12
N PHE A 272 5.18 9.42 17.25
CA PHE A 272 6.08 8.27 17.26
C PHE A 272 5.58 7.15 18.16
N THR A 273 5.84 5.92 17.76
CA THR A 273 5.54 4.70 18.53
C THR A 273 6.41 3.54 18.03
N GLU A 274 6.25 2.36 18.62
CA GLU A 274 6.87 1.13 18.12
C GLU A 274 5.92 0.38 17.19
N ASN A 275 6.44 -0.20 16.12
CA ASN A 275 5.73 -1.21 15.32
C ASN A 275 5.82 -2.57 16.02
N GLU A 276 5.26 -2.66 17.21
CA GLU A 276 5.20 -3.86 18.06
C GLU A 276 3.75 -4.13 18.46
N SER A 277 3.38 -5.39 18.56
CA SER A 277 2.01 -5.79 18.93
C SER A 277 1.61 -5.26 20.29
N ASN A 278 0.36 -4.78 20.40
CA ASN A 278 -0.26 -4.48 21.69
C ASN A 278 -0.67 -5.79 22.37
N ALA A 279 0.29 -6.43 23.06
CA ALA A 279 0.10 -7.71 23.73
C ALA A 279 -0.96 -7.63 24.84
N GLN A 280 -1.08 -6.48 25.50
CA GLN A 280 -2.10 -6.26 26.52
C GLN A 280 -3.52 -6.31 25.93
N HIS A 281 -3.72 -5.68 24.77
CA HIS A 281 -5.01 -5.69 24.08
C HIS A 281 -5.33 -7.06 23.46
N LEU A 282 -4.35 -7.69 22.82
CA LEU A 282 -4.55 -8.93 22.07
C LEU A 282 -4.63 -10.18 22.96
N TRP A 283 -3.82 -10.24 24.02
CA TRP A 283 -3.60 -11.47 24.82
C TRP A 283 -3.62 -11.26 26.34
N GLY A 284 -3.90 -10.05 26.81
CA GLY A 284 -3.88 -9.74 28.25
C GLY A 284 -2.48 -9.78 28.89
N GLN A 285 -1.42 -9.74 28.08
CA GLN A 285 -0.03 -9.80 28.54
C GLN A 285 0.61 -8.39 28.53
N PRO A 286 1.61 -8.13 29.40
CA PRO A 286 2.32 -6.85 29.37
C PRO A 286 2.94 -6.56 28.02
N ASN A 287 2.86 -5.30 27.58
CA ASN A 287 3.54 -4.83 26.37
C ASN A 287 5.07 -4.74 26.59
N ALA A 288 5.85 -5.03 25.55
CA ALA A 288 7.31 -4.85 25.55
C ALA A 288 7.73 -3.36 25.62
N SER A 289 6.88 -2.47 25.10
CA SER A 289 7.04 -1.00 25.13
C SER A 289 5.73 -0.38 25.62
N PRO A 290 5.77 0.78 26.29
CA PRO A 290 4.56 1.55 26.62
C PRO A 290 3.84 2.11 25.39
N HIS A 291 4.55 2.26 24.28
CA HIS A 291 4.03 2.79 23.02
C HIS A 291 4.09 1.69 21.95
N VAL A 292 2.95 1.23 21.48
CA VAL A 292 2.80 0.07 20.60
C VAL A 292 2.04 0.41 19.32
N LYS A 293 1.89 -0.55 18.42
CA LYS A 293 1.44 -0.35 17.03
C LYS A 293 0.18 0.52 16.89
N ASP A 294 -0.80 0.38 17.77
CA ASP A 294 -2.08 1.09 17.74
C ASP A 294 -2.09 2.45 18.47
N ALA A 295 -0.92 2.95 18.88
CA ALA A 295 -0.80 4.21 19.59
C ALA A 295 -1.42 5.41 18.83
N PHE A 296 -1.31 5.44 17.50
CA PHE A 296 -1.90 6.52 16.71
C PHE A 296 -3.42 6.50 16.75
N HIS A 297 -4.03 5.30 16.74
CA HIS A 297 -5.47 5.19 16.97
C HIS A 297 -5.86 5.72 18.37
N GLN A 298 -5.13 5.33 19.40
CA GLN A 298 -5.39 5.77 20.77
C GLN A 298 -5.25 7.29 20.92
N TYR A 299 -4.24 7.88 20.27
CA TYR A 299 -4.01 9.32 20.29
C TYR A 299 -5.08 10.09 19.51
N ILE A 300 -5.35 9.70 18.26
CA ILE A 300 -6.21 10.46 17.35
C ILE A 300 -7.70 10.25 17.65
N VAL A 301 -8.14 9.01 17.86
CA VAL A 301 -9.57 8.67 18.02
C VAL A 301 -9.98 8.75 19.48
N SER A 302 -9.15 8.25 20.39
CA SER A 302 -9.48 8.20 21.83
C SER A 302 -8.95 9.40 22.64
N GLY A 303 -8.17 10.29 22.03
CA GLY A 303 -7.62 11.49 22.69
C GLY A 303 -6.54 11.22 23.75
N ARG A 304 -5.94 10.03 23.74
CA ARG A 304 -4.93 9.58 24.71
C ARG A 304 -3.55 10.09 24.34
N SER A 305 -3.19 11.27 24.84
CA SER A 305 -1.90 11.91 24.52
C SER A 305 -0.68 11.07 24.94
N GLU A 306 -0.81 10.30 26.01
CA GLU A 306 0.23 9.42 26.54
C GLU A 306 0.51 8.16 25.69
N ALA A 307 -0.34 7.87 24.69
CA ALA A 307 -0.16 6.69 23.84
C ALA A 307 1.04 6.81 22.91
N VAL A 308 1.42 8.02 22.52
CA VAL A 308 2.57 8.28 21.63
C VAL A 308 3.82 8.62 22.43
N ASN A 309 5.00 8.28 21.86
CA ASN A 309 6.27 8.49 22.53
C ASN A 309 6.68 9.97 22.59
N PRO A 310 6.72 10.61 23.76
CA PRO A 310 7.10 12.01 23.90
C PRO A 310 8.58 12.27 23.57
N ALA A 311 9.44 11.25 23.58
CA ALA A 311 10.85 11.38 23.17
C ALA A 311 11.04 11.51 21.66
N LYS A 312 9.94 11.43 20.87
CA LYS A 312 9.97 11.57 19.41
C LYS A 312 10.91 10.58 18.73
N THR A 313 10.87 9.33 19.18
CA THR A 313 11.59 8.19 18.62
C THR A 313 10.74 6.95 18.63
N GLY A 314 11.06 5.97 17.76
CA GLY A 314 10.37 4.68 17.68
C GLY A 314 10.72 3.94 16.40
N THR A 315 9.88 2.99 16.03
CA THR A 315 9.99 2.25 14.77
C THR A 315 8.78 2.48 13.84
N LYS A 316 7.81 3.31 14.30
CA LYS A 316 6.67 3.80 13.53
C LYS A 316 6.48 5.30 13.83
N ALA A 317 6.32 6.12 12.79
CA ALA A 317 6.12 7.55 12.92
C ALA A 317 5.04 8.03 11.94
N ALA A 318 4.31 9.08 12.30
CA ALA A 318 3.34 9.71 11.41
C ALA A 318 3.43 11.24 11.48
N ALA A 319 3.22 11.89 10.34
CA ALA A 319 3.00 13.32 10.28
C ALA A 319 1.49 13.60 10.42
N HIS A 320 1.08 14.35 11.43
CA HIS A 320 -0.33 14.60 11.73
C HIS A 320 -0.80 15.94 11.17
N TYR A 321 -1.55 15.88 10.07
CA TYR A 321 -2.21 17.04 9.48
C TYR A 321 -3.68 17.08 9.86
N ALA A 322 -4.09 18.16 10.51
CA ALA A 322 -5.50 18.48 10.75
C ALA A 322 -5.95 19.48 9.68
N ILE A 323 -6.72 19.03 8.70
CA ILE A 323 -7.16 19.88 7.60
C ILE A 323 -8.68 20.04 7.59
N GLU A 324 -9.13 21.22 7.14
CA GLU A 324 -10.53 21.48 6.80
C GLU A 324 -10.59 21.74 5.30
N VAL A 325 -11.39 20.94 4.58
CA VAL A 325 -11.53 21.04 3.14
C VAL A 325 -12.87 21.66 2.80
N PRO A 326 -12.89 22.80 2.10
CA PRO A 326 -14.15 23.46 1.70
C PRO A 326 -15.04 22.53 0.87
N GLY A 327 -16.35 22.71 0.93
CA GLY A 327 -17.28 21.99 0.06
C GLY A 327 -16.95 22.17 -1.41
N GLY A 328 -16.84 21.10 -2.17
CA GLY A 328 -16.39 21.10 -3.57
C GLY A 328 -14.92 21.49 -3.78
N GLY A 329 -14.18 21.80 -2.71
CA GLY A 329 -12.78 22.23 -2.75
C GLY A 329 -11.77 21.10 -2.55
N SER A 330 -10.48 21.46 -2.48
CA SER A 330 -9.40 20.52 -2.24
C SER A 330 -8.29 21.10 -1.37
N LYS A 331 -7.51 20.20 -0.76
CA LYS A 331 -6.26 20.47 -0.04
C LYS A 331 -5.21 19.47 -0.46
N THR A 332 -3.95 19.92 -0.51
CA THR A 332 -2.81 19.06 -0.87
C THR A 332 -1.76 19.07 0.22
N VAL A 333 -1.27 17.88 0.57
CA VAL A 333 -0.11 17.64 1.44
C VAL A 333 1.03 17.15 0.57
N ARG A 334 2.23 17.72 0.75
CA ARG A 334 3.45 17.35 0.03
C ARG A 334 4.46 16.74 0.97
N LEU A 335 5.10 15.65 0.51
CA LEU A 335 6.17 14.98 1.25
C LEU A 335 7.29 14.56 0.29
N ARG A 336 8.46 14.29 0.83
CA ARG A 336 9.59 13.72 0.10
C ARG A 336 10.30 12.71 0.96
N LEU A 337 10.48 11.51 0.43
CA LEU A 337 11.28 10.43 1.01
C LEU A 337 12.57 10.28 0.20
N ALA A 338 13.73 10.51 0.82
CA ALA A 338 15.01 10.48 0.14
C ALA A 338 16.12 9.86 1.00
N ALA A 339 17.10 9.22 0.34
CA ALA A 339 18.29 8.67 0.97
C ALA A 339 19.34 9.75 1.35
N VAL A 340 19.09 11.00 1.00
CA VAL A 340 19.99 12.12 1.29
C VAL A 340 19.20 13.23 1.97
N GLU A 341 19.71 13.72 3.08
CA GLU A 341 19.15 14.90 3.72
C GLU A 341 19.24 16.10 2.78
N THR A 342 18.13 16.82 2.62
CA THR A 342 18.08 17.99 1.75
C THR A 342 17.52 19.21 2.48
N LYS A 343 18.17 20.38 2.27
CA LYS A 343 17.72 21.66 2.85
C LYS A 343 16.50 22.23 2.12
N ASP A 344 16.33 21.91 0.84
CA ASP A 344 15.19 22.31 0.01
C ASP A 344 14.43 21.06 -0.46
N ALA A 345 13.67 20.47 0.46
CA ALA A 345 12.96 19.24 0.20
C ALA A 345 11.87 19.39 -0.88
N PHE A 346 11.37 20.59 -1.10
CA PHE A 346 10.25 20.84 -2.02
C PHE A 346 10.64 21.63 -3.27
N GLY A 347 11.91 21.99 -3.41
CA GLY A 347 12.47 22.52 -4.65
C GLY A 347 12.32 21.52 -5.80
N GLY A 348 11.76 21.95 -6.92
CA GLY A 348 11.53 21.08 -8.09
C GLY A 348 10.38 20.09 -7.96
N PHE A 349 9.62 20.07 -6.87
CA PHE A 349 8.52 19.12 -6.61
C PHE A 349 7.53 19.00 -7.77
N GLU A 350 6.96 20.10 -8.22
CA GLU A 350 6.00 20.12 -9.34
C GLU A 350 6.66 19.76 -10.68
N LYS A 351 7.95 20.10 -10.87
CA LYS A 351 8.70 19.71 -12.06
C LYS A 351 8.88 18.20 -12.14
N THR A 352 9.20 17.54 -11.00
CA THR A 352 9.31 16.08 -10.93
C THR A 352 8.00 15.41 -11.29
N PHE A 353 6.88 15.84 -10.69
CA PHE A 353 5.55 15.30 -11.03
C PHE A 353 5.23 15.47 -12.51
N LYS A 354 5.39 16.69 -13.03
CA LYS A 354 5.12 16.96 -14.45
C LYS A 354 5.95 16.08 -15.38
N SER A 355 7.23 15.88 -15.07
CA SER A 355 8.11 15.01 -15.85
C SER A 355 7.69 13.55 -15.79
N ARG A 356 7.40 13.02 -14.59
CA ARG A 356 7.02 11.59 -14.43
C ARG A 356 5.66 11.27 -15.03
N ILE A 357 4.70 12.19 -14.95
CA ILE A 357 3.40 12.05 -15.63
C ILE A 357 3.60 12.01 -17.14
N ALA A 358 4.41 12.93 -17.70
CA ALA A 358 4.69 12.95 -19.14
C ALA A 358 5.40 11.67 -19.61
N ASP A 359 6.37 11.14 -18.83
CA ASP A 359 7.04 9.87 -19.13
C ASP A 359 6.05 8.68 -19.10
N ALA A 360 5.10 8.69 -18.16
CA ALA A 360 4.06 7.67 -18.11
C ALA A 360 3.10 7.77 -19.29
N ASP A 361 2.68 8.98 -19.66
CA ASP A 361 1.81 9.22 -20.80
C ASP A 361 2.47 8.76 -22.10
N GLU A 362 3.74 9.12 -22.32
CA GLU A 362 4.54 8.65 -23.45
C GLU A 362 4.60 7.13 -23.52
N PHE A 363 4.88 6.46 -22.39
CA PHE A 363 4.97 5.01 -22.32
C PHE A 363 3.64 4.34 -22.68
N TYR A 364 2.54 4.77 -22.05
CA TYR A 364 1.23 4.15 -22.25
C TYR A 364 0.66 4.44 -23.64
N GLU A 365 0.92 5.61 -24.22
CA GLU A 365 0.56 5.91 -25.61
C GLU A 365 1.22 4.92 -26.59
N ARG A 366 2.47 4.52 -26.31
CA ARG A 366 3.23 3.62 -27.19
C ARG A 366 2.80 2.16 -27.08
N ILE A 367 2.41 1.70 -25.90
CA ILE A 367 2.02 0.27 -25.70
C ILE A 367 0.53 0.03 -25.93
N ALA A 368 -0.31 1.06 -25.91
CA ALA A 368 -1.73 0.92 -26.17
C ALA A 368 -2.01 0.55 -27.63
N PRO A 369 -2.85 -0.45 -27.92
CA PRO A 369 -3.30 -0.73 -29.27
C PRO A 369 -3.90 0.49 -29.94
N HIS A 370 -3.54 0.75 -31.21
CA HIS A 370 -4.01 1.91 -31.96
C HIS A 370 -5.54 1.90 -32.19
N SER A 371 -6.17 0.72 -32.13
CA SER A 371 -7.61 0.56 -32.31
C SER A 371 -8.45 1.07 -31.14
N LEU A 372 -7.85 1.29 -29.97
CA LEU A 372 -8.59 1.71 -28.77
C LEU A 372 -9.01 3.18 -28.86
N ASN A 373 -10.26 3.45 -28.50
CA ASN A 373 -10.75 4.80 -28.24
C ASN A 373 -10.21 5.34 -26.89
N GLU A 374 -10.56 6.57 -26.54
CA GLU A 374 -10.01 7.22 -25.33
C GLU A 374 -10.43 6.53 -24.03
N ASP A 375 -11.67 6.07 -23.92
CA ASP A 375 -12.17 5.38 -22.75
C ASP A 375 -11.52 3.99 -22.60
N GLU A 376 -11.43 3.23 -23.69
CA GLU A 376 -10.75 1.95 -23.73
C GLU A 376 -9.25 2.07 -23.35
N ARG A 377 -8.58 3.14 -23.77
CA ARG A 377 -7.19 3.44 -23.38
C ARG A 377 -7.07 3.68 -21.87
N ARG A 378 -8.01 4.40 -21.27
CA ARG A 378 -8.08 4.60 -19.81
C ARG A 378 -8.26 3.30 -19.07
N VAL A 379 -9.20 2.46 -19.51
CA VAL A 379 -9.43 1.12 -18.93
C VAL A 379 -8.18 0.25 -19.05
N HIS A 380 -7.54 0.23 -20.23
CA HIS A 380 -6.31 -0.52 -20.46
C HIS A 380 -5.18 -0.05 -19.53
N ARG A 381 -4.96 1.26 -19.40
CA ARG A 381 -3.95 1.84 -18.50
C ARG A 381 -4.23 1.48 -17.04
N GLN A 382 -5.47 1.60 -16.60
CA GLN A 382 -5.88 1.26 -15.25
C GLN A 382 -5.72 -0.23 -14.94
N ALA A 383 -6.04 -1.11 -15.89
CA ALA A 383 -5.84 -2.55 -15.74
C ALA A 383 -4.35 -2.90 -15.55
N LEU A 384 -3.46 -2.29 -16.35
CA LEU A 384 -2.01 -2.46 -16.21
C LEU A 384 -1.50 -1.86 -14.89
N ALA A 385 -2.02 -0.72 -14.46
CA ALA A 385 -1.72 -0.15 -13.15
C ALA A 385 -2.12 -1.11 -12.02
N GLY A 386 -3.30 -1.73 -12.10
CA GLY A 386 -3.77 -2.72 -11.14
C GLY A 386 -2.80 -3.90 -10.98
N LEU A 387 -2.29 -4.42 -12.09
CA LEU A 387 -1.28 -5.49 -12.07
C LEU A 387 0.04 -5.05 -11.40
N LEU A 388 0.44 -3.80 -11.61
CA LEU A 388 1.67 -3.26 -11.03
C LEU A 388 1.52 -2.94 -9.53
N TRP A 389 0.37 -2.42 -9.11
CA TRP A 389 0.04 -2.16 -7.72
C TRP A 389 -0.20 -3.41 -6.89
N SER A 390 -0.58 -4.52 -7.51
CA SER A 390 -0.82 -5.80 -6.83
C SER A 390 0.45 -6.59 -6.53
N LYS A 391 1.63 -6.01 -6.77
CA LYS A 391 2.90 -6.62 -6.37
C LYS A 391 3.01 -6.66 -4.86
N GLN A 392 3.55 -7.75 -4.34
CA GLN A 392 3.77 -7.93 -2.91
C GLN A 392 5.20 -8.40 -2.67
N PHE A 393 5.79 -7.93 -1.59
CA PHE A 393 6.94 -8.60 -1.03
C PHE A 393 6.47 -9.93 -0.44
N TYR A 394 7.09 -11.00 -0.87
CA TYR A 394 6.80 -12.34 -0.35
C TYR A 394 8.09 -12.93 0.19
N TYR A 395 8.10 -13.24 1.47
CA TYR A 395 9.18 -13.93 2.15
C TYR A 395 8.62 -15.17 2.83
N PHE A 396 9.07 -16.34 2.41
CA PHE A 396 8.70 -17.61 3.01
C PHE A 396 9.95 -18.47 3.19
N ASP A 397 10.32 -18.70 4.43
CA ASP A 397 11.38 -19.62 4.82
C ASP A 397 10.77 -20.97 5.13
N LEU A 398 10.83 -21.91 4.15
CA LEU A 398 10.27 -23.25 4.29
C LEU A 398 10.89 -24.02 5.45
N GLU A 399 12.21 -23.91 5.65
CA GLU A 399 12.92 -24.61 6.72
C GLU A 399 12.44 -24.16 8.09
N GLN A 400 12.33 -22.85 8.28
CA GLN A 400 11.82 -22.25 9.51
C GLN A 400 10.36 -22.61 9.73
N TRP A 401 9.51 -22.52 8.71
CA TRP A 401 8.10 -22.89 8.78
C TRP A 401 7.92 -24.35 9.19
N LEU A 402 8.66 -25.29 8.58
CA LEU A 402 8.62 -26.70 8.91
C LEU A 402 9.03 -26.96 10.37
N ARG A 403 10.03 -26.24 10.89
CA ARG A 403 10.46 -26.34 12.29
C ARG A 403 9.39 -25.84 13.26
N GLU A 404 8.85 -24.65 12.99
CA GLU A 404 7.82 -24.03 13.83
C GLU A 404 6.55 -24.87 13.93
N HIS A 405 6.15 -25.48 12.81
CA HIS A 405 4.98 -26.35 12.71
C HIS A 405 5.26 -27.80 13.09
N LYS A 406 6.50 -28.13 13.53
CA LYS A 406 6.91 -29.49 13.89
C LYS A 406 6.65 -30.52 12.77
N SER A 407 6.73 -30.06 11.53
CA SER A 407 6.46 -30.86 10.32
C SER A 407 7.73 -31.16 9.52
N HIS A 408 8.90 -30.85 10.06
CA HIS A 408 10.17 -31.03 9.35
C HIS A 408 10.46 -32.52 9.17
N PRO A 409 10.63 -33.05 7.92
CA PRO A 409 10.71 -34.47 7.62
C PRO A 409 11.94 -35.18 8.22
N LEU A 410 12.96 -34.40 8.63
CA LEU A 410 14.20 -34.93 9.24
C LEU A 410 14.21 -34.83 10.77
N LEU A 411 13.12 -34.36 11.40
CA LEU A 411 13.00 -34.29 12.85
C LEU A 411 12.09 -35.42 13.38
N GLU A 412 12.45 -36.02 14.53
CA GLU A 412 11.75 -37.19 15.10
C GLU A 412 10.29 -36.93 15.55
N SER A 413 9.87 -35.66 15.66
CA SER A 413 8.51 -35.29 16.04
C SER A 413 7.71 -34.79 14.86
N VAL A 414 7.43 -35.64 13.89
CA VAL A 414 6.62 -35.29 12.73
C VAL A 414 5.14 -35.29 13.11
N ARG A 415 4.47 -34.13 13.08
CA ARG A 415 3.02 -34.08 12.95
C ARG A 415 2.65 -34.23 11.48
N HIS A 416 1.81 -35.22 11.19
CA HIS A 416 1.32 -35.46 9.82
C HIS A 416 0.09 -34.60 9.47
N ASP A 417 -0.22 -33.60 10.27
CA ASP A 417 -1.33 -32.70 10.00
C ASP A 417 -0.93 -31.75 8.86
N VAL A 418 -1.32 -32.11 7.67
CA VAL A 418 -1.15 -31.27 6.48
C VAL A 418 -2.27 -30.24 6.46
N ARG A 419 -1.94 -29.00 6.12
CA ARG A 419 -2.83 -27.82 6.13
C ARG A 419 -4.13 -27.99 5.32
N ASN A 420 -4.22 -28.98 4.44
CA ASN A 420 -5.31 -29.20 3.48
C ASN A 420 -5.85 -30.64 3.48
N THR A 421 -6.07 -31.24 4.62
CA THR A 421 -6.82 -32.51 4.73
C THR A 421 -8.27 -32.28 5.09
#